data_22e5b48bce9c6e48c1eb42fc24899d82
#
_entry.id   22e5b48bce9c6e48c1eb42fc24899d82
#
_cell.length_a   1.000
_cell.length_b   1.000
_cell.length_c   1.000
_cell.angle_alpha   90.00
_cell.angle_beta   90.00
_cell.angle_gamma   90.00
#
_symmetry.space_group_name_H-M   'P 1'
#
loop_
_entity.id
_entity.type
_entity.pdbx_description
1 polymer ?
#
loop_
_entity_poly.entity_id
_entity_poly.type
_entity_poly.pdbx_seq_one_letter_code
_entity_poly.pdbx_strand_id
1 'polypeptide(L)'
;MTPSYWNTDYVHAISNDGGRSMMGSRQENWFYNQLSASAKRGATWRIVGSQTVFSRLNESVAYGNVNPLDYDAWDGYQSNRNRTLSHLYDNGISNNVFISGDSHASWVSDVAWLDNKAYNPATGDGSIGVEFAGSAVSSPCPYGANITMALAHNATQWLVAANSELQWNDLYYRGYYELHISAEQVEARYFGFPTIVFRNTYEISLANFTIKSGANKLTRPVGGGVVESGTLKSGKTVQTNLTVDTANGTYFISHYDLEVL
;
A
#
# COMPACT_ATOMS: atom_id res chain seq x y z
N MET A 1 8.95 14.02 -14.78
CA MET A 1 10.30 13.45 -14.98
C MET A 1 10.75 12.97 -13.63
N THR A 2 10.76 11.69 -13.41
CA THR A 2 11.30 11.13 -12.18
C THR A 2 12.83 11.19 -12.26
N PRO A 3 13.51 11.72 -11.25
CA PRO A 3 14.98 11.89 -11.26
C PRO A 3 15.78 10.59 -11.28
N SER A 4 15.12 9.46 -11.11
CA SER A 4 15.76 8.18 -10.82
C SER A 4 16.32 7.41 -12.03
N TYR A 5 16.05 7.83 -13.23
CA TYR A 5 16.50 7.07 -14.43
C TYR A 5 18.03 6.94 -14.58
N TRP A 6 18.79 7.84 -14.00
CA TRP A 6 20.24 7.89 -14.21
C TRP A 6 21.04 6.83 -13.45
N ASN A 7 20.47 6.22 -12.40
CA ASN A 7 21.17 5.24 -11.57
C ASN A 7 20.41 3.92 -11.40
N THR A 8 19.32 3.69 -12.12
CA THR A 8 18.46 2.50 -11.91
C THR A 8 19.24 1.21 -12.14
N ASP A 9 20.03 1.11 -13.19
CA ASP A 9 20.82 -0.09 -13.47
C ASP A 9 21.87 -0.35 -12.39
N TYR A 10 22.51 0.71 -11.91
CA TYR A 10 23.48 0.60 -10.82
C TYR A 10 22.81 0.18 -9.52
N VAL A 11 21.71 0.82 -9.14
CA VAL A 11 20.97 0.47 -7.91
C VAL A 11 20.41 -0.95 -8.00
N HIS A 12 19.89 -1.35 -9.17
CA HIS A 12 19.47 -2.73 -9.41
C HIS A 12 20.63 -3.71 -9.15
N ALA A 13 21.79 -3.45 -9.73
CA ALA A 13 22.95 -4.33 -9.60
C ALA A 13 23.40 -4.54 -8.15
N ILE A 14 23.21 -3.53 -7.29
CA ILE A 14 23.61 -3.58 -5.88
C ILE A 14 22.45 -3.77 -4.90
N SER A 15 21.21 -3.84 -5.36
CA SER A 15 20.01 -3.90 -4.48
C SER A 15 20.02 -5.09 -3.52
N ASN A 16 20.66 -6.20 -3.93
CA ASN A 16 20.84 -7.42 -3.14
C ASN A 16 22.17 -7.51 -2.40
N ASP A 17 23.00 -6.46 -2.41
CA ASP A 17 24.24 -6.46 -1.62
C ASP A 17 23.89 -6.56 -0.14
N GLY A 18 24.47 -7.56 0.54
CA GLY A 18 24.22 -7.84 1.95
C GLY A 18 24.62 -6.70 2.89
N GLY A 19 25.55 -5.85 2.49
CA GLY A 19 25.99 -4.66 3.23
C GLY A 19 25.06 -3.47 3.09
N ARG A 20 24.14 -3.47 2.11
CA ARG A 20 23.21 -2.34 1.91
C ARG A 20 22.12 -2.32 2.97
N SER A 21 21.88 -1.13 3.50
CA SER A 21 20.79 -0.85 4.42
C SER A 21 20.19 0.52 4.10
N MET A 22 18.87 0.63 4.01
CA MET A 22 18.15 1.89 3.90
C MET A 22 18.27 2.71 5.19
N MET A 23 18.33 2.03 6.32
CA MET A 23 18.38 2.63 7.66
C MET A 23 19.80 2.88 8.16
N GLY A 24 20.80 2.22 7.57
CA GLY A 24 22.14 2.10 8.15
C GLY A 24 22.15 1.14 9.34
N SER A 25 23.33 0.58 9.64
CA SER A 25 23.48 -0.52 10.60
C SER A 25 22.98 -0.19 12.01
N ARG A 26 23.16 1.04 12.47
CA ARG A 26 22.74 1.46 13.82
C ARG A 26 21.21 1.44 13.97
N GLN A 27 20.50 2.03 13.01
CA GLN A 27 19.02 2.09 13.07
C GLN A 27 18.43 0.71 12.76
N GLU A 28 19.01 -0.05 11.85
CA GLU A 28 18.57 -1.42 11.53
C GLU A 28 18.66 -2.32 12.77
N ASN A 29 19.78 -2.29 13.51
CA ASN A 29 19.91 -3.04 14.77
C ASN A 29 18.91 -2.57 15.84
N TRP A 30 18.71 -1.26 15.97
CA TRP A 30 17.71 -0.71 16.88
C TRP A 30 16.31 -1.21 16.51
N PHE A 31 15.96 -1.17 15.24
CA PHE A 31 14.64 -1.57 14.72
C PHE A 31 14.33 -3.03 15.04
N TYR A 32 15.25 -3.95 14.75
CA TYR A 32 15.08 -5.37 15.07
C TYR A 32 14.98 -5.63 16.56
N ASN A 33 15.77 -4.94 17.37
CA ASN A 33 15.69 -5.02 18.81
C ASN A 33 14.33 -4.53 19.34
N GLN A 34 13.78 -3.44 18.77
CA GLN A 34 12.45 -2.93 19.15
C GLN A 34 11.33 -3.87 18.74
N LEU A 35 11.39 -4.47 17.56
CA LEU A 35 10.42 -5.49 17.12
C LEU A 35 10.40 -6.67 18.10
N SER A 36 11.57 -7.22 18.40
CA SER A 36 11.72 -8.33 19.37
C SER A 36 11.26 -7.94 20.78
N ALA A 37 11.63 -6.76 21.26
CA ALA A 37 11.23 -6.26 22.56
C ALA A 37 9.69 -6.05 22.63
N SER A 38 9.08 -5.58 21.55
CA SER A 38 7.63 -5.40 21.48
C SER A 38 6.89 -6.73 21.56
N ALA A 39 7.39 -7.75 20.88
CA ALA A 39 6.84 -9.10 20.97
C ALA A 39 6.99 -9.68 22.39
N LYS A 40 8.19 -9.55 22.98
CA LYS A 40 8.48 -10.06 24.34
C LYS A 40 7.62 -9.41 25.42
N ARG A 41 7.30 -8.11 25.30
CA ARG A 41 6.42 -7.43 26.26
C ARG A 41 4.92 -7.66 26.02
N GLY A 42 4.54 -8.44 25.00
CA GLY A 42 3.15 -8.76 24.69
C GLY A 42 2.37 -7.62 24.04
N ALA A 43 3.03 -6.69 23.33
CA ALA A 43 2.33 -5.68 22.57
C ALA A 43 1.43 -6.36 21.51
N THR A 44 0.17 -5.96 21.43
CA THR A 44 -0.77 -6.54 20.46
C THR A 44 -0.37 -6.22 19.03
N TRP A 45 -0.11 -4.95 18.73
CA TRP A 45 0.20 -4.47 17.39
C TRP A 45 1.62 -3.89 17.29
N ARG A 46 2.18 -3.96 16.10
CA ARG A 46 3.43 -3.32 15.69
C ARG A 46 3.16 -2.46 14.49
N ILE A 47 2.97 -1.18 14.73
CA ILE A 47 2.77 -0.20 13.66
C ILE A 47 4.13 0.34 13.25
N VAL A 48 4.53 0.04 12.03
CA VAL A 48 5.84 0.42 11.48
C VAL A 48 5.64 1.56 10.48
N GLY A 49 6.04 2.77 10.85
CA GLY A 49 6.09 3.90 9.92
C GLY A 49 7.26 3.74 8.95
N SER A 50 6.95 3.58 7.68
CA SER A 50 7.92 3.53 6.59
C SER A 50 7.73 4.77 5.70
N GLN A 51 8.82 5.42 5.31
CA GLN A 51 8.73 6.58 4.44
C GLN A 51 8.25 6.22 3.04
N THR A 52 8.60 5.02 2.54
CA THR A 52 8.26 4.51 1.21
C THR A 52 7.56 3.16 1.31
N VAL A 53 6.96 2.69 0.23
CA VAL A 53 6.33 1.38 0.16
C VAL A 53 7.34 0.27 0.47
N PHE A 54 6.95 -0.63 1.39
CA PHE A 54 7.77 -1.75 1.86
C PHE A 54 7.60 -3.00 1.00
N SER A 55 6.38 -3.27 0.53
CA SER A 55 6.06 -4.42 -0.33
C SER A 55 6.81 -4.34 -1.65
N ARG A 56 7.17 -5.50 -2.19
CA ARG A 56 7.77 -5.60 -3.52
C ARG A 56 6.68 -5.52 -4.57
N LEU A 57 6.67 -4.48 -5.37
CA LEU A 57 5.65 -4.28 -6.39
C LEU A 57 6.26 -4.27 -7.79
N ASN A 58 5.71 -5.08 -8.69
CA ASN A 58 6.02 -4.99 -10.10
C ASN A 58 5.22 -3.84 -10.72
N GLU A 59 5.91 -2.79 -11.10
CA GLU A 59 5.35 -1.57 -11.68
C GLU A 59 5.71 -1.41 -13.18
N SER A 60 5.93 -2.51 -13.89
CA SER A 60 6.28 -2.50 -15.33
C SER A 60 5.30 -1.71 -16.18
N VAL A 61 4.05 -1.56 -15.74
CA VAL A 61 3.04 -0.74 -16.43
C VAL A 61 3.44 0.74 -16.50
N ALA A 62 4.21 1.22 -15.51
CA ALA A 62 4.71 2.59 -15.48
C ALA A 62 6.14 2.71 -16.03
N TYR A 63 7.00 1.79 -15.61
CA TYR A 63 8.45 1.90 -15.84
C TYR A 63 8.96 0.98 -16.93
N GLY A 64 8.09 0.15 -17.50
CA GLY A 64 8.46 -0.85 -18.51
C GLY A 64 9.14 -2.08 -17.94
N ASN A 65 9.31 -3.11 -18.78
CA ASN A 65 9.82 -4.41 -18.34
C ASN A 65 11.32 -4.42 -18.00
N VAL A 66 12.06 -3.40 -18.38
CA VAL A 66 13.51 -3.33 -18.10
C VAL A 66 13.75 -3.05 -16.62
N ASN A 67 12.92 -2.20 -16.02
CA ASN A 67 13.02 -1.82 -14.61
C ASN A 67 11.63 -1.88 -13.96
N PRO A 68 11.16 -3.08 -13.62
CA PRO A 68 9.80 -3.27 -13.12
C PRO A 68 9.60 -2.86 -11.67
N LEU A 69 10.67 -2.53 -10.95
CA LEU A 69 10.65 -2.24 -9.51
C LEU A 69 11.02 -0.77 -9.26
N ASP A 70 10.50 -0.21 -8.16
CA ASP A 70 10.88 1.12 -7.70
C ASP A 70 12.17 1.05 -6.87
N TYR A 71 13.30 1.28 -7.52
CA TYR A 71 14.62 1.23 -6.87
C TYR A 71 14.92 2.45 -5.99
N ASP A 72 14.07 3.48 -5.98
CA ASP A 72 14.16 4.60 -5.04
C ASP A 72 13.50 4.26 -3.69
N ALA A 73 12.71 3.20 -3.66
CA ALA A 73 12.07 2.64 -2.47
C ALA A 73 12.82 1.41 -1.92
N TRP A 74 12.13 0.56 -1.15
CA TRP A 74 12.70 -0.66 -0.56
C TRP A 74 13.19 -1.69 -1.60
N ASP A 75 12.74 -1.58 -2.85
CA ASP A 75 13.24 -2.43 -3.92
C ASP A 75 14.71 -2.14 -4.29
N GLY A 76 15.21 -0.96 -3.99
CA GLY A 76 16.64 -0.63 -4.05
C GLY A 76 17.46 -1.19 -2.90
N TYR A 77 16.82 -1.79 -1.89
CA TYR A 77 17.42 -2.33 -0.67
C TYR A 77 16.88 -3.72 -0.34
N GLN A 78 16.84 -4.61 -1.34
CA GLN A 78 16.19 -5.92 -1.23
C GLN A 78 16.79 -6.79 -0.12
N SER A 79 18.12 -6.78 0.05
CA SER A 79 18.78 -7.49 1.16
C SER A 79 18.33 -6.97 2.53
N ASN A 80 18.13 -5.66 2.69
CA ASN A 80 17.63 -5.09 3.95
C ASN A 80 16.18 -5.47 4.20
N ARG A 81 15.33 -5.41 3.16
CA ARG A 81 13.94 -5.88 3.25
C ARG A 81 13.90 -7.36 3.63
N ASN A 82 14.69 -8.20 2.97
CA ASN A 82 14.75 -9.63 3.26
C ASN A 82 15.21 -9.92 4.70
N ARG A 83 16.20 -9.19 5.24
CA ARG A 83 16.60 -9.31 6.65
C ARG A 83 15.46 -8.92 7.60
N THR A 84 14.68 -7.89 7.26
CA THR A 84 13.51 -7.49 8.05
C THR A 84 12.44 -8.58 8.05
N LEU A 85 12.11 -9.12 6.88
CA LEU A 85 11.13 -10.20 6.73
C LEU A 85 11.59 -11.48 7.44
N SER A 86 12.88 -11.86 7.30
CA SER A 86 13.48 -12.99 8.04
C SER A 86 13.38 -12.77 9.54
N HIS A 87 13.73 -11.57 10.03
CA HIS A 87 13.64 -11.27 11.46
C HIS A 87 12.24 -11.43 12.02
N LEU A 88 11.22 -10.94 11.31
CA LEU A 88 9.82 -11.10 11.70
C LEU A 88 9.38 -12.57 11.68
N TYR A 89 9.69 -13.27 10.60
CA TYR A 89 9.27 -14.65 10.37
C TYR A 89 9.95 -15.62 11.36
N ASP A 90 11.29 -15.57 11.45
CA ASP A 90 12.08 -16.54 12.22
C ASP A 90 11.86 -16.39 13.73
N ASN A 91 11.48 -15.19 14.19
CA ASN A 91 11.18 -14.93 15.59
C ASN A 91 9.67 -14.99 15.92
N GLY A 92 8.80 -15.36 14.96
CA GLY A 92 7.36 -15.43 15.15
C GLY A 92 6.71 -14.11 15.55
N ILE A 93 7.29 -12.98 15.10
CA ILE A 93 6.77 -11.64 15.41
C ILE A 93 5.58 -11.35 14.49
N SER A 94 4.39 -11.32 15.04
CA SER A 94 3.12 -11.18 14.33
C SER A 94 2.45 -9.82 14.54
N ASN A 95 1.27 -9.61 13.95
CA ASN A 95 0.49 -8.37 14.04
C ASN A 95 1.29 -7.14 13.57
N ASN A 96 2.01 -7.30 12.48
CA ASN A 96 2.81 -6.25 11.87
C ASN A 96 1.97 -5.46 10.88
N VAL A 97 1.90 -4.15 11.06
CA VAL A 97 1.22 -3.21 10.16
C VAL A 97 2.22 -2.16 9.72
N PHE A 98 2.53 -2.16 8.43
CA PHE A 98 3.35 -1.14 7.80
C PHE A 98 2.45 -0.01 7.33
N ILE A 99 2.84 1.23 7.59
CA ILE A 99 2.18 2.43 7.10
C ILE A 99 3.18 3.24 6.31
N SER A 100 2.85 3.53 5.06
CA SER A 100 3.78 4.16 4.12
C SER A 100 3.15 5.28 3.30
N GLY A 101 3.99 6.08 2.66
CA GLY A 101 3.64 7.19 1.81
C GLY A 101 4.50 7.21 0.55
N ASP A 102 4.92 8.41 0.12
CA ASP A 102 5.84 8.70 -0.97
C ASP A 102 5.34 8.39 -2.38
N SER A 103 4.77 7.22 -2.61
CA SER A 103 4.43 6.71 -3.94
C SER A 103 3.31 7.47 -4.67
N HIS A 104 2.66 8.43 -4.00
CA HIS A 104 1.55 9.22 -4.53
C HIS A 104 0.38 8.39 -5.07
N ALA A 105 0.21 7.18 -4.56
CA ALA A 105 -0.87 6.27 -4.86
C ALA A 105 -1.30 5.52 -3.60
N SER A 106 -2.50 4.96 -3.60
CA SER A 106 -2.98 4.13 -2.50
C SER A 106 -2.72 2.66 -2.80
N TRP A 107 -2.07 1.96 -1.86
CA TRP A 107 -1.74 0.54 -1.99
C TRP A 107 -2.14 -0.18 -0.71
N VAL A 108 -2.76 -1.34 -0.86
CA VAL A 108 -3.08 -2.23 0.26
C VAL A 108 -2.62 -3.63 -0.07
N SER A 109 -1.64 -4.12 0.69
CA SER A 109 -1.00 -5.40 0.44
C SER A 109 -0.95 -6.26 1.70
N ASP A 110 -1.03 -7.58 1.54
CA ASP A 110 -0.43 -8.46 2.52
C ASP A 110 1.10 -8.38 2.34
N VAL A 111 1.84 -8.27 3.42
CA VAL A 111 3.31 -8.29 3.36
C VAL A 111 3.76 -9.74 3.26
N ALA A 112 4.21 -10.15 2.08
CA ALA A 112 4.66 -11.49 1.79
C ALA A 112 6.17 -11.54 1.53
N TRP A 113 6.83 -12.63 1.96
CA TRP A 113 8.23 -12.85 1.65
C TRP A 113 8.35 -13.68 0.37
N LEU A 114 8.04 -13.04 -0.73
CA LEU A 114 8.05 -13.66 -2.05
C LEU A 114 9.43 -14.27 -2.35
N ASP A 115 9.45 -15.33 -3.15
CA ASP A 115 10.63 -16.13 -3.52
C ASP A 115 11.25 -16.93 -2.35
N ASN A 116 10.86 -16.70 -1.10
CA ASN A 116 11.37 -17.41 0.07
C ASN A 116 10.31 -18.22 0.80
N LYS A 117 9.07 -17.75 0.81
CA LYS A 117 7.94 -18.40 1.50
C LYS A 117 6.73 -18.46 0.58
N ALA A 118 5.99 -19.55 0.67
CA ALA A 118 4.73 -19.68 -0.06
C ALA A 118 3.71 -18.64 0.46
N TYR A 119 3.03 -17.99 -0.48
CA TYR A 119 1.95 -17.07 -0.21
C TYR A 119 0.72 -17.43 -1.05
N ASN A 120 -0.46 -17.41 -0.44
CA ASN A 120 -1.72 -17.64 -1.13
C ASN A 120 -2.57 -16.35 -1.15
N PRO A 121 -2.73 -15.68 -2.29
CA PRO A 121 -3.46 -14.42 -2.37
C PRO A 121 -4.96 -14.55 -2.03
N ALA A 122 -5.56 -15.72 -2.25
CA ALA A 122 -6.98 -15.92 -1.97
C ALA A 122 -7.28 -16.01 -0.46
N THR A 123 -6.38 -16.60 0.31
CA THR A 123 -6.54 -16.81 1.75
C THR A 123 -5.69 -15.87 2.60
N GLY A 124 -4.64 -15.28 2.02
CA GLY A 124 -3.61 -14.51 2.71
C GLY A 124 -2.63 -15.36 3.51
N ASP A 125 -2.68 -16.68 3.37
CA ASP A 125 -1.76 -17.57 4.08
C ASP A 125 -0.32 -17.37 3.59
N GLY A 126 0.62 -17.33 4.52
CA GLY A 126 2.02 -16.98 4.25
C GLY A 126 2.34 -15.49 4.39
N SER A 127 1.36 -14.66 4.72
CA SER A 127 1.58 -13.26 5.05
C SER A 127 2.33 -13.09 6.38
N ILE A 128 3.20 -12.09 6.45
CA ILE A 128 4.01 -11.70 7.62
C ILE A 128 3.47 -10.44 8.28
N GLY A 129 2.60 -9.73 7.59
CA GLY A 129 1.98 -8.49 8.05
C GLY A 129 1.09 -7.91 6.96
N VAL A 130 0.67 -6.67 7.15
CA VAL A 130 -0.12 -5.92 6.18
C VAL A 130 0.51 -4.56 5.97
N GLU A 131 0.46 -4.05 4.75
CA GLU A 131 0.86 -2.68 4.44
C GLU A 131 -0.32 -1.86 3.95
N PHE A 132 -0.42 -0.65 4.49
CA PHE A 132 -1.28 0.42 4.05
C PHE A 132 -0.43 1.59 3.58
N ALA A 133 -0.46 1.89 2.29
CA ALA A 133 0.21 3.06 1.72
C ALA A 133 -0.82 4.09 1.27
N GLY A 134 -0.56 5.35 1.62
CA GLY A 134 -1.44 6.46 1.34
C GLY A 134 -1.05 7.20 0.07
N SER A 135 -2.06 7.75 -0.60
CA SER A 135 -1.88 8.70 -1.69
C SER A 135 -1.35 10.04 -1.17
N ALA A 136 -0.92 10.90 -2.08
CA ALA A 136 -0.58 12.28 -1.77
C ALA A 136 -1.84 13.13 -1.53
N VAL A 137 -1.69 14.23 -0.77
CA VAL A 137 -2.77 15.22 -0.61
C VAL A 137 -3.02 15.99 -1.90
N SER A 138 -1.95 16.35 -2.63
CA SER A 138 -2.05 17.18 -3.85
C SER A 138 -1.05 16.82 -4.95
N SER A 139 0.02 16.10 -4.65
CA SER A 139 1.01 15.72 -5.66
C SER A 139 0.42 14.78 -6.72
N PRO A 140 0.87 14.90 -7.97
CA PRO A 140 0.35 14.08 -9.05
C PRO A 140 0.67 12.60 -8.86
N CYS A 141 -0.15 11.76 -9.49
CA CYS A 141 0.09 10.33 -9.59
C CYS A 141 1.43 10.04 -10.30
N PRO A 142 2.18 9.01 -9.90
CA PRO A 142 3.42 8.63 -10.57
C PRO A 142 3.23 8.21 -12.03
N TYR A 143 2.01 7.79 -12.39
CA TYR A 143 1.63 7.37 -13.76
C TYR A 143 1.16 8.52 -14.65
N GLY A 144 1.19 9.76 -14.16
CA GLY A 144 0.89 10.97 -14.95
C GLY A 144 0.14 12.04 -14.17
N ALA A 145 0.52 13.30 -14.38
CA ALA A 145 -0.04 14.45 -13.66
C ALA A 145 -1.55 14.64 -13.88
N ASN A 146 -2.06 14.18 -15.02
CA ASN A 146 -3.47 14.31 -15.40
C ASN A 146 -4.03 12.95 -15.83
N ILE A 147 -3.71 11.90 -15.07
CA ILE A 147 -4.25 10.57 -15.36
C ILE A 147 -5.78 10.62 -15.34
N THR A 148 -6.42 10.08 -16.39
CA THR A 148 -7.88 9.95 -16.40
C THR A 148 -8.31 8.78 -15.54
N MET A 149 -9.57 8.79 -15.07
CA MET A 149 -10.14 7.69 -14.29
C MET A 149 -10.02 6.35 -15.04
N ALA A 150 -10.32 6.34 -16.34
CA ALA A 150 -10.22 5.12 -17.15
C ALA A 150 -8.79 4.59 -17.27
N LEU A 151 -7.80 5.47 -17.44
CA LEU A 151 -6.39 5.07 -17.48
C LEU A 151 -5.91 4.57 -16.12
N ALA A 152 -6.33 5.24 -15.03
CA ALA A 152 -6.04 4.80 -13.68
C ALA A 152 -6.61 3.40 -13.42
N HIS A 153 -7.88 3.17 -13.76
CA HIS A 153 -8.52 1.87 -13.62
C HIS A 153 -7.80 0.76 -14.39
N ASN A 154 -7.47 1.00 -15.67
CA ASN A 154 -6.73 0.02 -16.47
C ASN A 154 -5.36 -0.31 -15.87
N ALA A 155 -4.64 0.71 -15.37
CA ALA A 155 -3.35 0.51 -14.73
C ALA A 155 -3.48 -0.27 -13.40
N THR A 156 -4.48 0.07 -12.56
CA THR A 156 -4.72 -0.64 -11.29
C THR A 156 -5.12 -2.09 -11.51
N GLN A 157 -5.92 -2.41 -12.53
CA GLN A 157 -6.25 -3.79 -12.91
C GLN A 157 -4.98 -4.60 -13.21
N TRP A 158 -4.09 -4.02 -14.01
CA TRP A 158 -2.83 -4.66 -14.35
C TRP A 158 -1.94 -4.84 -13.11
N LEU A 159 -1.79 -3.80 -12.28
CA LEU A 159 -0.97 -3.85 -11.07
C LEU A 159 -1.45 -4.92 -10.09
N VAL A 160 -2.74 -4.96 -9.83
CA VAL A 160 -3.34 -5.97 -8.94
C VAL A 160 -3.22 -7.39 -9.50
N ALA A 161 -3.30 -7.55 -10.82
CA ALA A 161 -3.11 -8.85 -11.47
C ALA A 161 -1.64 -9.32 -11.41
N ALA A 162 -0.69 -8.39 -11.64
CA ALA A 162 0.74 -8.69 -11.70
C ALA A 162 1.38 -8.95 -10.33
N ASN A 163 0.79 -8.47 -9.24
CA ASN A 163 1.32 -8.55 -7.88
C ASN A 163 0.42 -9.41 -7.00
N SER A 164 0.88 -10.57 -6.61
CA SER A 164 0.09 -11.55 -5.85
C SER A 164 -0.38 -11.04 -4.50
N GLU A 165 0.48 -10.31 -3.80
CA GLU A 165 0.25 -9.76 -2.47
C GLU A 165 -0.59 -8.48 -2.47
N LEU A 166 -0.62 -7.73 -3.57
CA LEU A 166 -1.39 -6.52 -3.70
C LEU A 166 -2.88 -6.83 -3.78
N GLN A 167 -3.63 -6.37 -2.80
CA GLN A 167 -5.06 -6.66 -2.68
C GLN A 167 -5.94 -5.54 -3.19
N TRP A 168 -5.48 -4.30 -3.11
CA TRP A 168 -6.17 -3.13 -3.64
C TRP A 168 -5.19 -2.02 -4.01
N ASN A 169 -5.53 -1.28 -5.07
CA ASN A 169 -4.77 -0.12 -5.53
C ASN A 169 -5.71 0.93 -6.12
N ASP A 170 -5.43 2.21 -5.83
CA ASP A 170 -6.01 3.35 -6.51
C ASP A 170 -4.94 4.37 -6.87
N LEU A 171 -4.97 4.82 -8.14
CA LEU A 171 -4.01 5.77 -8.71
C LEU A 171 -4.62 7.15 -8.95
N TYR A 172 -5.94 7.27 -8.90
CA TYR A 172 -6.63 8.47 -9.35
C TYR A 172 -6.81 9.49 -8.23
N TYR A 173 -7.39 9.07 -7.10
CA TYR A 173 -7.75 9.99 -6.03
C TYR A 173 -6.53 10.42 -5.20
N ARG A 174 -6.50 11.72 -4.93
CA ARG A 174 -5.65 12.29 -3.88
C ARG A 174 -6.44 12.20 -2.59
N GLY A 175 -5.76 12.00 -1.45
CA GLY A 175 -6.48 11.83 -0.20
C GLY A 175 -5.61 11.37 0.96
N TYR A 176 -6.23 10.63 1.86
CA TYR A 176 -5.62 10.11 3.08
C TYR A 176 -6.29 8.81 3.50
N TYR A 177 -5.77 8.19 4.52
CA TYR A 177 -6.46 7.08 5.19
C TYR A 177 -6.38 7.24 6.71
N GLU A 178 -7.33 6.64 7.39
CA GLU A 178 -7.40 6.57 8.84
C GLU A 178 -7.22 5.13 9.30
N LEU A 179 -6.54 4.96 10.44
CA LEU A 179 -6.45 3.68 11.13
C LEU A 179 -7.18 3.74 12.45
N HIS A 180 -8.17 2.89 12.62
CA HIS A 180 -8.81 2.63 13.90
C HIS A 180 -8.21 1.36 14.52
N ILE A 181 -7.48 1.51 15.62
CA ILE A 181 -6.71 0.42 16.22
C ILE A 181 -7.34 0.05 17.58
N SER A 182 -7.83 -1.18 17.69
CA SER A 182 -8.25 -1.78 18.94
C SER A 182 -7.36 -2.98 19.30
N ALA A 183 -7.62 -3.64 20.41
CA ALA A 183 -6.92 -4.87 20.76
C ALA A 183 -7.28 -6.02 19.81
N GLU A 184 -8.50 -6.01 19.28
CA GLU A 184 -9.08 -7.08 18.48
C GLU A 184 -8.78 -6.94 17.01
N GLN A 185 -8.71 -5.69 16.50
CA GLN A 185 -8.56 -5.43 15.08
C GLN A 185 -7.96 -4.06 14.76
N VAL A 186 -7.43 -3.95 13.55
CA VAL A 186 -7.10 -2.68 12.89
C VAL A 186 -8.04 -2.51 11.70
N GLU A 187 -8.71 -1.37 11.63
CA GLU A 187 -9.49 -0.96 10.46
C GLU A 187 -8.78 0.18 9.76
N ALA A 188 -8.61 0.06 8.44
CA ALA A 188 -8.09 1.12 7.58
C ALA A 188 -9.20 1.63 6.69
N ARG A 189 -9.46 2.93 6.72
CA ARG A 189 -10.48 3.62 5.93
C ARG A 189 -9.79 4.62 5.01
N TYR A 190 -9.95 4.44 3.70
CA TYR A 190 -9.37 5.30 2.68
C TYR A 190 -10.37 6.31 2.19
N PHE A 191 -9.91 7.56 2.10
CA PHE A 191 -10.69 8.71 1.65
C PHE A 191 -9.99 9.44 0.52
N GLY A 192 -10.77 9.90 -0.45
CA GLY A 192 -10.28 10.70 -1.56
C GLY A 192 -10.95 12.07 -1.63
N PHE A 193 -10.26 13.02 -2.22
CA PHE A 193 -10.84 14.33 -2.53
C PHE A 193 -11.48 14.28 -3.92
N PRO A 194 -12.71 14.77 -4.08
CA PRO A 194 -13.38 14.83 -5.39
C PRO A 194 -12.57 15.60 -6.43
N THR A 195 -11.85 16.61 -5.97
CA THR A 195 -10.97 17.44 -6.79
C THR A 195 -9.89 18.10 -5.93
N ILE A 196 -8.73 18.35 -6.53
CA ILE A 196 -7.64 19.15 -5.97
C ILE A 196 -7.41 20.46 -6.75
N VAL A 197 -8.26 20.77 -7.72
CA VAL A 197 -8.13 21.97 -8.57
C VAL A 197 -8.44 23.23 -7.77
N PHE A 198 -9.32 23.15 -6.79
CA PHE A 198 -9.64 24.23 -5.87
C PHE A 198 -9.70 23.73 -4.44
N ARG A 199 -9.55 24.66 -3.51
CA ARG A 199 -9.59 24.38 -2.07
C ARG A 199 -10.99 23.93 -1.65
N ASN A 200 -11.09 22.74 -1.08
CA ASN A 200 -12.34 22.19 -0.55
C ASN A 200 -12.04 21.27 0.64
N THR A 201 -13.09 20.88 1.38
CA THR A 201 -13.06 19.96 2.52
C THR A 201 -13.91 18.71 2.27
N TYR A 202 -14.32 18.49 1.02
CA TYR A 202 -15.11 17.33 0.67
C TYR A 202 -14.24 16.08 0.60
N GLU A 203 -14.79 14.96 1.03
CA GLU A 203 -14.17 13.66 0.95
C GLU A 203 -15.16 12.62 0.44
N ILE A 204 -14.65 11.59 -0.17
CA ILE A 204 -15.40 10.40 -0.59
C ILE A 204 -14.73 9.18 0.00
N SER A 205 -15.51 8.23 0.49
CA SER A 205 -14.99 6.94 0.93
C SER A 205 -14.53 6.15 -0.28
N LEU A 206 -13.29 5.68 -0.26
CA LEU A 206 -12.71 4.90 -1.34
C LEU A 206 -12.80 3.40 -1.07
N ALA A 207 -12.31 2.96 0.08
CA ALA A 207 -12.25 1.55 0.47
C ALA A 207 -12.00 1.39 1.96
N ASN A 208 -12.45 0.24 2.52
CA ASN A 208 -12.23 -0.13 3.91
C ASN A 208 -11.60 -1.51 4.00
N PHE A 209 -10.66 -1.69 4.93
CA PHE A 209 -9.95 -2.94 5.15
C PHE A 209 -9.83 -3.25 6.62
N THR A 210 -9.76 -4.53 6.96
CA THR A 210 -9.67 -4.97 8.35
C THR A 210 -8.59 -6.03 8.50
N ILE A 211 -7.85 -5.94 9.61
CA ILE A 211 -6.92 -6.98 10.07
C ILE A 211 -7.39 -7.41 11.45
N LYS A 212 -7.58 -8.70 11.66
CA LYS A 212 -7.88 -9.24 13.00
C LYS A 212 -6.59 -9.58 13.74
N SER A 213 -6.59 -9.31 15.05
CA SER A 213 -5.46 -9.67 15.92
C SER A 213 -5.14 -11.15 15.81
N GLY A 214 -3.87 -11.48 15.67
CA GLY A 214 -3.37 -12.85 15.47
C GLY A 214 -3.43 -13.35 14.02
N ALA A 215 -4.14 -12.68 13.11
CA ALA A 215 -4.26 -13.13 11.73
C ALA A 215 -3.03 -12.83 10.86
N ASN A 216 -2.34 -11.72 11.14
CA ASN A 216 -1.17 -11.25 10.41
C ASN A 216 -1.37 -11.04 8.90
N LYS A 217 -2.62 -10.83 8.48
CA LYS A 217 -3.07 -10.69 7.10
C LYS A 217 -4.38 -9.91 7.04
N LEU A 218 -4.70 -9.38 5.89
CA LEU A 218 -6.01 -8.79 5.62
C LEU A 218 -7.13 -9.82 5.82
N THR A 219 -8.24 -9.38 6.38
CA THR A 219 -9.45 -10.22 6.50
C THR A 219 -9.96 -10.61 5.12
N ARG A 220 -10.42 -11.84 4.95
CA ARG A 220 -11.01 -12.35 3.70
C ARG A 220 -12.52 -12.58 3.83
N PRO A 221 -13.31 -12.25 2.80
CA PRO A 221 -12.92 -11.56 1.56
C PRO A 221 -12.37 -10.17 1.84
N VAL A 222 -11.40 -9.71 1.02
CA VAL A 222 -10.77 -8.42 1.25
C VAL A 222 -11.70 -7.29 0.92
N GLY A 223 -11.77 -6.33 1.82
CA GLY A 223 -12.30 -5.00 1.56
C GLY A 223 -13.80 -4.88 1.48
N GLY A 224 -14.24 -3.66 1.48
CA GLY A 224 -15.57 -3.18 1.16
C GLY A 224 -15.47 -1.77 0.63
N GLY A 225 -16.25 -1.46 -0.43
CA GLY A 225 -16.21 -0.19 -1.13
C GLY A 225 -14.97 -0.09 -2.04
N VAL A 226 -15.19 0.12 -3.31
CA VAL A 226 -14.12 0.38 -4.26
C VAL A 226 -14.63 1.43 -5.23
N VAL A 227 -13.85 2.50 -5.38
CA VAL A 227 -14.15 3.53 -6.38
C VAL A 227 -13.83 3.02 -7.78
N GLU A 228 -14.46 3.64 -8.79
CA GLU A 228 -14.31 3.24 -10.20
C GLU A 228 -12.86 3.25 -10.70
N SER A 229 -12.01 4.11 -10.12
CA SER A 229 -10.59 4.21 -10.48
C SER A 229 -9.73 3.12 -9.87
N GLY A 230 -10.16 2.53 -8.74
CA GLY A 230 -9.41 1.53 -8.01
C GLY A 230 -9.74 0.10 -8.45
N THR A 231 -8.88 -0.82 -8.07
CA THR A 231 -9.08 -2.26 -8.33
C THR A 231 -8.84 -3.08 -7.08
N LEU A 232 -9.82 -3.92 -6.75
CA LEU A 232 -9.73 -4.94 -5.71
C LEU A 232 -9.43 -6.30 -6.34
N LYS A 233 -8.46 -7.04 -5.80
CA LYS A 233 -8.08 -8.37 -6.31
C LYS A 233 -9.24 -9.38 -6.34
N SER A 234 -10.16 -9.29 -5.40
CA SER A 234 -11.35 -10.14 -5.35
C SER A 234 -12.37 -9.85 -6.45
N GLY A 235 -12.17 -8.79 -7.23
CA GLY A 235 -13.07 -8.40 -8.33
C GLY A 235 -14.43 -7.84 -7.91
N LYS A 236 -14.67 -7.63 -6.61
CA LYS A 236 -15.90 -7.01 -6.13
C LYS A 236 -15.75 -5.49 -6.14
N THR A 237 -16.24 -4.85 -7.18
CA THR A 237 -16.38 -3.39 -7.24
C THR A 237 -17.74 -2.98 -6.67
N VAL A 238 -17.74 -2.06 -5.70
CA VAL A 238 -18.93 -1.30 -5.33
C VAL A 238 -18.86 0.01 -6.11
N GLN A 239 -19.83 0.25 -6.97
CA GLN A 239 -19.89 1.51 -7.73
C GLN A 239 -20.19 2.65 -6.76
N THR A 240 -19.28 3.60 -6.68
CA THR A 240 -19.58 4.91 -6.12
C THR A 240 -20.30 5.71 -7.19
N ASN A 241 -21.55 6.06 -6.94
CA ASN A 241 -22.32 6.95 -7.83
C ASN A 241 -21.85 8.39 -7.62
N LEU A 242 -20.65 8.72 -8.06
CA LEU A 242 -20.19 10.09 -8.15
C LEU A 242 -20.74 10.71 -9.43
N THR A 243 -21.74 11.58 -9.32
CA THR A 243 -22.24 12.36 -10.46
C THR A 243 -21.55 13.72 -10.45
N VAL A 244 -20.80 14.01 -11.50
CA VAL A 244 -20.17 15.32 -11.71
C VAL A 244 -21.10 16.16 -12.59
N ASP A 245 -21.62 17.24 -12.04
CA ASP A 245 -22.27 18.29 -12.85
C ASP A 245 -21.17 19.20 -13.43
N THR A 246 -20.75 18.91 -14.64
CA THR A 246 -19.70 19.67 -15.34
C THR A 246 -20.14 21.08 -15.72
N ALA A 247 -21.44 21.40 -15.72
CA ALA A 247 -21.93 22.72 -16.10
C ALA A 247 -21.76 23.75 -14.97
N ASN A 248 -21.82 23.31 -13.71
CA ASN A 248 -21.74 24.18 -12.54
C ASN A 248 -20.51 23.94 -11.67
N GLY A 249 -19.64 23.00 -12.01
CA GLY A 249 -18.49 22.60 -11.21
C GLY A 249 -18.88 22.02 -9.84
N THR A 250 -20.11 21.54 -9.71
CA THR A 250 -20.65 20.93 -8.49
C THR A 250 -20.58 19.42 -8.58
N TYR A 251 -20.17 18.80 -7.48
CA TYR A 251 -20.09 17.35 -7.36
C TYR A 251 -21.22 16.89 -6.47
N PHE A 252 -22.03 15.96 -6.97
CA PHE A 252 -23.08 15.32 -6.20
C PHE A 252 -22.65 13.89 -5.89
N ILE A 253 -22.59 13.56 -4.61
CA ILE A 253 -22.44 12.18 -4.14
C ILE A 253 -23.85 11.67 -3.89
N SER A 254 -24.35 10.79 -4.75
CA SER A 254 -25.72 10.33 -4.69
C SER A 254 -25.98 9.23 -3.65
N HIS A 255 -24.93 8.63 -3.06
CA HIS A 255 -25.09 7.64 -1.98
C HIS A 255 -23.93 7.73 -1.01
N TYR A 256 -24.23 8.17 0.20
CA TYR A 256 -23.48 7.85 1.40
C TYR A 256 -24.15 6.63 2.02
N ASP A 257 -23.59 5.46 1.86
CA ASP A 257 -23.80 4.41 2.84
C ASP A 257 -22.86 4.70 4.02
N LEU A 258 -23.25 5.67 4.83
CA LEU A 258 -22.79 5.76 6.19
C LEU A 258 -23.46 4.62 6.96
N GLU A 259 -22.94 3.42 6.85
CA GLU A 259 -23.09 2.49 7.95
C GLU A 259 -22.22 3.02 9.09
N VAL A 260 -22.81 3.87 9.89
CA VAL A 260 -22.32 4.22 11.22
C VAL A 260 -22.54 2.97 12.06
N LEU A 261 -21.49 2.25 12.32
CA LEU A 261 -21.42 1.29 13.41
C LEU A 261 -20.86 1.96 14.64
#